data_9d289084becc24428b951d81d44abcfd
#
_entry.id   9d289084becc24428b951d81d44abcfd
#
_cell.length_a   1.000
_cell.length_b   1.000
_cell.length_c   1.000
_cell.angle_alpha   90.00
_cell.angle_beta   90.00
_cell.angle_gamma   90.00
#
_symmetry.space_group_name_H-M   'P 1'
#
loop_
_entity.id
_entity.type
_entity.pdbx_description
1 polymer ?
#
loop_
_entity_poly.entity_id
_entity_poly.type
_entity_poly.pdbx_seq_one_letter_code
_entity_poly.pdbx_strand_id
1 'polypeptide(L)'
;MGTTTQLLNVELGDMPDGLARVLTVLRRRQCLVTSVDYAAPDRHYGGRLVVAVAAPSARAHCVPAWVENVVDVRAVTCLEPAAAMAA
;
A
#
# COMPACT_ATOMS: atom_id res chain seq x y z
N MET A 1 -21.28 5.00 8.20
CA MET A 1 -20.17 5.14 7.34
C MET A 1 -18.90 5.04 8.11
N GLY A 2 -18.12 4.16 7.87
CA GLY A 2 -16.87 4.02 8.57
C GLY A 2 -15.70 4.00 7.62
N THR A 3 -14.55 3.76 8.18
CA THR A 3 -13.36 3.52 7.41
C THR A 3 -12.93 2.07 7.63
N THR A 4 -12.27 1.55 6.63
CA THR A 4 -11.68 0.22 6.69
C THR A 4 -10.17 0.37 6.58
N THR A 5 -9.45 -0.29 7.48
CA THR A 5 -8.00 -0.27 7.46
C THR A 5 -7.50 -1.55 6.82
N GLN A 6 -6.58 -1.40 5.89
CA GLN A 6 -5.95 -2.52 5.21
C GLN A 6 -4.45 -2.44 5.40
N LEU A 7 -3.81 -3.58 5.45
CA LEU A 7 -2.37 -3.67 5.44
C LEU A 7 -1.96 -4.25 4.10
N LEU A 8 -1.20 -3.48 3.34
CA LEU A 8 -0.77 -3.87 2.00
C LEU A 8 0.72 -4.10 1.98
N ASN A 9 1.11 -5.21 1.35
CA ASN A 9 2.51 -5.45 1.01
C ASN A 9 2.68 -5.12 -0.46
N VAL A 10 3.52 -4.13 -0.74
CA VAL A 10 3.75 -3.64 -2.09
C VAL A 10 5.17 -3.98 -2.49
N GLU A 11 5.31 -4.72 -3.58
CA GLU A 11 6.62 -5.01 -4.13
C GLU A 11 6.92 -4.00 -5.20
N LEU A 12 8.02 -3.29 -5.02
CA LEU A 12 8.44 -2.24 -5.93
C LEU A 12 9.63 -2.74 -6.74
N GLY A 13 9.84 -2.11 -7.89
CA GLY A 13 11.04 -2.33 -8.65
C GLY A 13 12.22 -1.59 -8.03
N ASP A 14 13.08 -1.08 -8.89
CA ASP A 14 14.31 -0.44 -8.44
C ASP A 14 14.31 1.08 -8.63
N MET A 15 13.18 1.67 -8.97
CA MET A 15 13.08 3.12 -9.10
C MET A 15 13.11 3.76 -7.71
N PRO A 16 13.91 4.81 -7.55
CA PRO A 16 14.08 5.39 -6.20
C PRO A 16 12.86 6.11 -5.66
N ASP A 17 11.93 6.51 -6.52
CA ASP A 17 10.77 7.28 -6.09
C ASP A 17 9.48 6.45 -5.99
N GLY A 18 9.58 5.13 -6.01
CA GLY A 18 8.40 4.27 -5.95
C GLY A 18 7.58 4.50 -4.69
N LEU A 19 8.25 4.63 -3.55
CA LEU A 19 7.56 4.90 -2.30
C LEU A 19 6.75 6.19 -2.37
N ALA A 20 7.38 7.27 -2.84
CA ALA A 20 6.70 8.57 -2.92
C ALA A 20 5.50 8.51 -3.85
N ARG A 21 5.62 7.76 -4.95
CA ARG A 21 4.52 7.64 -5.90
C ARG A 21 3.32 6.92 -5.29
N VAL A 22 3.57 5.85 -4.55
CA VAL A 22 2.49 5.11 -3.90
C VAL A 22 1.79 6.00 -2.88
N LEU A 23 2.56 6.69 -2.04
CA LEU A 23 1.97 7.55 -1.02
C LEU A 23 1.19 8.69 -1.66
N THR A 24 1.67 9.23 -2.77
CA THR A 24 0.96 10.30 -3.48
C THR A 24 -0.39 9.85 -4.01
N VAL A 25 -0.45 8.65 -4.59
CA VAL A 25 -1.70 8.11 -5.09
C VAL A 25 -2.70 7.91 -3.96
N LEU A 26 -2.26 7.34 -2.86
CA LEU A 26 -3.14 7.11 -1.71
C LEU A 26 -3.68 8.43 -1.18
N ARG A 27 -2.83 9.44 -1.09
CA ARG A 27 -3.24 10.75 -0.63
C ARG A 27 -4.26 11.38 -1.57
N ARG A 28 -4.05 11.27 -2.87
CA ARG A 28 -4.99 11.82 -3.84
C ARG A 28 -6.35 11.15 -3.78
N ARG A 29 -6.38 9.90 -3.40
CA ARG A 29 -7.63 9.15 -3.24
C ARG A 29 -8.21 9.33 -1.85
N GLN A 30 -7.67 10.25 -1.07
CA GLN A 30 -8.17 10.58 0.26
C GLN A 30 -8.08 9.40 1.23
N CYS A 31 -7.08 8.58 1.04
CA CYS A 31 -6.78 7.51 1.97
C CYS A 31 -5.80 8.01 3.02
N LEU A 32 -6.00 7.59 4.25
CA LEU A 32 -5.10 7.94 5.34
C LEU A 32 -4.07 6.83 5.52
N VAL A 33 -2.81 7.17 5.40
CA VAL A 33 -1.73 6.22 5.67
C VAL A 33 -1.37 6.31 7.13
N THR A 34 -1.53 5.22 7.86
CA THR A 34 -1.31 5.20 9.30
C THR A 34 0.01 4.59 9.70
N SER A 35 0.62 3.79 8.85
CA SER A 35 1.97 3.31 9.10
C SER A 35 2.64 2.96 7.79
N VAL A 36 3.96 3.08 7.77
CA VAL A 36 4.78 2.80 6.61
C VAL A 36 6.02 2.06 7.08
N ASP A 37 6.33 0.96 6.40
CA ASP A 37 7.56 0.24 6.62
C ASP A 37 8.17 0.00 5.25
N TYR A 38 9.27 0.66 4.95
CA TYR A 38 9.87 0.67 3.62
C TYR A 38 11.28 0.13 3.66
N ALA A 39 11.57 -0.79 2.75
CA ALA A 39 12.91 -1.29 2.51
C ALA A 39 13.31 -0.91 1.10
N ALA A 40 14.39 -0.14 1.00
CA ALA A 40 14.86 0.33 -0.30
C ALA A 40 15.37 -0.82 -1.16
N PRO A 41 15.30 -0.69 -2.50
CA PRO A 41 15.86 -1.72 -3.37
C PRO A 41 17.36 -1.82 -3.20
N ASP A 42 17.89 -3.03 -3.37
CA ASP A 42 19.33 -3.27 -3.35
C ASP A 42 19.70 -4.08 -4.59
N ARG A 43 20.95 -4.57 -4.64
CA ARG A 43 21.41 -5.25 -5.84
C ARG A 43 20.71 -6.60 -6.09
N HIS A 44 20.07 -7.16 -5.07
CA HIS A 44 19.45 -8.49 -5.18
C HIS A 44 17.92 -8.43 -5.21
N TYR A 45 17.33 -7.41 -4.58
CA TYR A 45 15.89 -7.34 -4.40
C TYR A 45 15.39 -5.94 -4.72
N GLY A 46 14.20 -5.88 -5.29
CA GLY A 46 13.52 -4.61 -5.45
C GLY A 46 13.07 -4.06 -4.11
N GLY A 47 12.45 -2.89 -4.13
CA GLY A 47 11.95 -2.27 -2.93
C GLY A 47 10.74 -3.00 -2.38
N ARG A 48 10.52 -2.87 -1.10
CA ARG A 48 9.34 -3.43 -0.44
C ARG A 48 8.73 -2.38 0.46
N LEU A 49 7.43 -2.29 0.40
CA LEU A 49 6.67 -1.34 1.20
C LEU A 49 5.53 -2.07 1.88
N VAL A 50 5.44 -1.96 3.20
CA VAL A 50 4.27 -2.41 3.93
C VAL A 50 3.59 -1.18 4.47
N VAL A 51 2.35 -0.97 4.07
CA VAL A 51 1.64 0.25 4.38
C VAL A 51 0.26 -0.09 4.95
N ALA A 52 -0.10 0.57 6.04
CA ALA A 52 -1.44 0.48 6.59
C ALA A 52 -2.23 1.67 6.10
N VAL A 53 -3.37 1.40 5.48
CA VAL A 53 -4.17 2.41 4.80
C VAL A 53 -5.59 2.36 5.34
N ALA A 54 -6.10 3.49 5.79
CA ALA A 54 -7.50 3.64 6.15
C ALA A 54 -8.22 4.37 5.03
N ALA A 55 -9.28 3.77 4.52
CA ALA A 55 -10.05 4.34 3.43
C ALA A 55 -11.53 4.24 3.77
N PRO A 56 -12.37 5.10 3.18
CA PRO A 56 -13.82 4.94 3.34
C PRO A 56 -14.24 3.53 2.95
N SER A 57 -15.06 2.90 3.78
CA SER A 57 -15.41 1.50 3.60
C SER A 57 -16.00 1.22 2.22
N ALA A 58 -16.77 2.17 1.69
CA ALA A 58 -17.39 2.00 0.37
C ALA A 58 -16.37 1.87 -0.76
N ARG A 59 -15.15 2.36 -0.55
CA ARG A 59 -14.11 2.38 -1.58
C ARG A 59 -12.89 1.56 -1.21
N ALA A 60 -12.91 0.93 -0.05
CA ALA A 60 -11.72 0.25 0.45
C ALA A 60 -11.27 -0.88 -0.49
N HIS A 61 -12.20 -1.55 -1.14
CA HIS A 61 -11.87 -2.63 -2.07
C HIS A 61 -11.10 -2.16 -3.30
N CYS A 62 -11.14 -0.87 -3.60
CA CYS A 62 -10.43 -0.32 -4.76
C CYS A 62 -8.97 -0.02 -4.46
N VAL A 63 -8.58 0.05 -3.19
CA VAL A 63 -7.26 0.53 -2.82
C VAL A 63 -6.13 -0.30 -3.44
N PRO A 64 -6.17 -1.64 -3.40
CA PRO A 64 -5.10 -2.40 -4.04
C PRO A 64 -4.95 -2.11 -5.52
N ALA A 65 -6.06 -1.93 -6.24
CA ALA A 65 -6.00 -1.64 -7.66
C ALA A 65 -5.38 -0.27 -7.93
N TRP A 66 -5.68 0.72 -7.10
CA TRP A 66 -5.06 2.04 -7.25
C TRP A 66 -3.55 1.96 -7.09
N VAL A 67 -3.08 1.17 -6.13
CA VAL A 67 -1.65 1.02 -5.90
C VAL A 67 -1.00 0.23 -7.03
N GLU A 68 -1.67 -0.80 -7.53
CA GLU A 68 -1.13 -1.61 -8.62
C GLU A 68 -0.87 -0.80 -9.89
N ASN A 69 -1.60 0.28 -10.08
CA ASN A 69 -1.44 1.11 -11.27
C ASN A 69 -0.28 2.10 -11.17
N VAL A 70 0.38 2.16 -10.03
CA VAL A 70 1.52 3.05 -9.86
C VAL A 70 2.72 2.51 -10.61
N VAL A 71 3.42 3.39 -11.31
CA VAL A 71 4.64 3.00 -12.02
C VAL A 71 5.64 2.41 -11.03
N ASP A 72 6.27 1.32 -11.42
CA ASP A 72 7.26 0.59 -10.64
C ASP A 72 6.66 -0.35 -9.58
N VAL A 73 5.35 -0.34 -9.39
CA VAL A 73 4.71 -1.35 -8.53
C VAL A 73 4.63 -2.64 -9.30
N ARG A 74 5.21 -3.70 -8.76
CA ARG A 74 5.25 -5.02 -9.39
C ARG A 74 4.17 -5.93 -8.88
N ALA A 75 3.84 -5.84 -7.59
CA ALA A 75 2.80 -6.68 -7.01
C ALA A 75 2.26 -6.02 -5.76
N VAL A 76 0.99 -6.23 -5.49
CA VAL A 76 0.34 -5.77 -4.27
C VAL A 76 -0.36 -6.97 -3.66
N THR A 77 -0.08 -7.22 -2.39
CA THR A 77 -0.75 -8.27 -1.64
C THR A 77 -1.44 -7.63 -0.46
N CYS A 78 -2.73 -7.89 -0.32
CA CYS A 78 -3.46 -7.42 0.84
C CYS A 78 -3.23 -8.43 1.96
N LEU A 79 -2.55 -8.00 3.00
CA LEU A 79 -2.40 -8.82 4.18
C LEU A 79 -3.66 -8.66 5.02
N GLU A 80 -4.10 -9.71 5.62
CA GLU A 80 -5.36 -9.69 6.36
C GLU A 80 -5.14 -9.73 7.86
N PRO A 81 -4.20 -8.96 8.40
CA PRO A 81 -3.98 -8.99 9.82
C PRO A 81 -5.15 -8.43 10.60
N ALA A 82 -5.92 -7.52 9.99
CA ALA A 82 -7.06 -6.95 10.66
C ALA A 82 -8.08 -8.03 11.00
N ALA A 83 -8.34 -8.92 10.04
CA ALA A 83 -9.24 -10.04 10.29
C ALA A 83 -8.69 -10.96 11.36
N ALA A 84 -7.40 -11.23 11.30
CA ALA A 84 -6.74 -12.06 12.28
C ALA A 84 -6.80 -11.44 13.68
N MET A 85 -6.63 -10.14 13.75
CA MET A 85 -6.67 -9.47 15.04
C MET A 85 -8.06 -9.40 15.62
N ALA A 86 -9.06 -9.34 14.77
CA ALA A 86 -10.43 -9.32 15.24
C ALA A 86 -10.83 -10.65 15.88
N ALA A 87 -10.13 -11.67 15.55
CA ALA A 87 -10.39 -12.99 16.11
C ALA A 87 -9.82 -13.14 17.53
#